data_9c6d8ad674d59b03b8df3d92735357fd
#
_entry.id   9c6d8ad674d59b03b8df3d92735357fd
#
_cell.length_a   1.000
_cell.length_b   1.000
_cell.length_c   1.000
_cell.angle_alpha   90.00
_cell.angle_beta   90.00
_cell.angle_gamma   90.00
#
_symmetry.space_group_name_H-M   'P 1'
#
loop_
_entity.id
_entity.type
_entity.pdbx_description
1 polymer ?
#
loop_
_entity_poly.entity_id
_entity_poly.type
_entity_poly.pdbx_seq_one_letter_code
_entity_poly.pdbx_strand_id
1 'polypeptide(L)'
;MPQGTPVKHRKKTKSILKNIRQSERRAVSNRINRTRVRTAIRKFRTALSAGDAAEAGKLIGQTFSEVDRAIRKRVLSENTANRYKSRLTLALNALRAQKKS
;
A
#
# COMPACT_ATOMS: atom_id res chain seq x y z
N MET A 1 -40.45 18.10 6.11
CA MET A 1 -39.89 18.06 6.06
C MET A 1 -39.30 17.87 6.07
N PRO A 2 -39.25 17.94 6.09
CA PRO A 2 -38.50 17.93 6.12
C PRO A 2 -37.70 17.90 5.98
N GLN A 3 -37.57 17.95 6.13
CA GLN A 3 -36.83 18.14 6.04
C GLN A 3 -35.96 18.03 5.95
N GLY A 4 -35.89 18.00 5.94
CA GLY A 4 -35.06 18.10 5.89
C GLY A 4 -34.39 18.20 5.74
N THR A 5 -34.44 18.35 5.84
CA THR A 5 -33.81 18.77 5.66
C THR A 5 -33.24 19.29 5.50
N PRO A 6 -33.37 19.54 5.45
CA PRO A 6 -32.83 20.33 5.04
C PRO A 6 -31.83 20.83 5.18
N VAL A 7 -31.69 21.10 5.48
CA VAL A 7 -30.89 21.66 5.71
C VAL A 7 -29.88 21.53 5.21
N LYS A 8 -29.89 20.93 4.92
CA LYS A 8 -29.10 20.65 4.49
C LYS A 8 -28.49 21.19 3.69
N HIS A 9 -28.70 21.56 3.42
CA HIS A 9 -28.11 22.18 2.66
C HIS A 9 -27.77 23.33 2.96
N ARG A 10 -28.18 23.33 3.41
CA ARG A 10 -27.91 24.37 3.77
C ARG A 10 -26.59 24.72 3.78
N LYS A 11 -26.10 25.48 4.02
CA LYS A 11 -24.93 25.94 4.08
C LYS A 11 -24.01 25.04 4.59
N LYS A 12 -23.01 24.64 3.86
CA LYS A 12 -21.90 23.88 4.38
C LYS A 12 -21.09 24.79 5.26
N THR A 13 -20.89 24.39 6.49
CA THR A 13 -20.07 25.14 7.42
C THR A 13 -18.61 25.00 7.03
N LYS A 14 -17.75 25.85 7.57
CA LYS A 14 -16.31 25.74 7.35
C LYS A 14 -15.78 24.39 7.81
N SER A 15 -16.32 23.84 8.90
CA SER A 15 -15.92 22.52 9.40
C SER A 15 -16.20 21.42 8.39
N ILE A 16 -17.39 21.45 7.79
CA ILE A 16 -17.80 20.46 6.81
C ILE A 16 -16.91 20.55 5.57
N LEU A 17 -16.65 21.76 5.08
CA LEU A 17 -15.78 21.95 3.93
C LEU A 17 -14.38 21.49 4.21
N LYS A 18 -13.88 21.75 5.42
CA LYS A 18 -12.56 21.29 5.83
C LYS A 18 -12.50 19.77 5.84
N ASN A 19 -13.53 19.13 6.37
CA ASN A 19 -13.59 17.66 6.43
C ASN A 19 -13.61 17.05 5.03
N ILE A 20 -14.34 17.65 4.10
CA ILE A 20 -14.39 17.19 2.72
C ILE A 20 -13.01 17.27 2.09
N ARG A 21 -12.31 18.38 2.26
CA ARG A 21 -10.95 18.55 1.73
C ARG A 21 -9.99 17.54 2.32
N GLN A 22 -10.08 17.28 3.61
CA GLN A 22 -9.23 16.29 4.26
C GLN A 22 -9.51 14.90 3.73
N SER A 23 -10.79 14.56 3.53
CA SER A 23 -11.17 13.27 2.97
C SER A 23 -10.63 13.09 1.56
N GLU A 24 -10.69 14.13 0.74
CA GLU A 24 -10.15 14.10 -0.61
C GLU A 24 -8.63 13.91 -0.59
N ARG A 25 -7.93 14.63 0.29
CA ARG A 25 -6.49 14.49 0.42
C ARG A 25 -6.10 13.08 0.86
N ARG A 26 -6.86 12.51 1.80
CA ARG A 26 -6.62 11.15 2.26
C ARG A 26 -6.83 10.14 1.13
N ALA A 27 -7.87 10.32 0.34
CA ALA A 27 -8.15 9.44 -0.78
C ALA A 27 -7.01 9.46 -1.79
N VAL A 28 -6.50 10.64 -2.13
CA VAL A 28 -5.37 10.78 -3.06
C VAL A 28 -4.12 10.16 -2.45
N SER A 29 -3.83 10.48 -1.19
CA SER A 29 -2.65 9.96 -0.50
C SER A 29 -2.70 8.44 -0.41
N ASN A 30 -3.86 7.86 -0.09
CA ASN A 30 -4.02 6.42 0.01
C ASN A 30 -3.80 5.75 -1.34
N ARG A 31 -4.30 6.36 -2.42
CA ARG A 31 -4.11 5.85 -3.76
C ARG A 31 -2.63 5.82 -4.13
N ILE A 32 -1.92 6.91 -3.83
CA ILE A 32 -0.48 7.01 -4.09
C ILE A 32 0.27 5.93 -3.32
N ASN A 33 -0.06 5.74 -2.05
CA ASN A 33 0.62 4.74 -1.21
C ASN A 33 0.34 3.32 -1.69
N ARG A 34 -0.89 3.03 -2.14
CA ARG A 34 -1.21 1.73 -2.72
C ARG A 34 -0.42 1.48 -3.99
N THR A 35 -0.29 2.50 -4.82
CA THR A 35 0.49 2.41 -6.06
C THR A 35 1.95 2.12 -5.76
N ARG A 36 2.51 2.78 -4.75
CA ARG A 36 3.89 2.53 -4.33
C ARG A 36 4.11 1.09 -3.90
N VAL A 37 3.19 0.54 -3.11
CA VAL A 37 3.29 -0.85 -2.67
C VAL A 37 3.21 -1.79 -3.86
N ARG A 38 2.24 -1.59 -4.74
CA ARG A 38 2.07 -2.42 -5.93
C ARG A 38 3.30 -2.37 -6.83
N THR A 39 3.85 -1.18 -7.02
CA THR A 39 5.04 -0.99 -7.85
C THR A 39 6.24 -1.73 -7.26
N ALA A 40 6.44 -1.60 -5.96
CA ALA A 40 7.54 -2.26 -5.28
C ALA A 40 7.41 -3.79 -5.39
N ILE A 41 6.21 -4.32 -5.15
CA ILE A 41 5.95 -5.75 -5.24
C ILE A 41 6.16 -6.24 -6.68
N ARG A 42 5.70 -5.46 -7.65
CA ARG A 42 5.86 -5.81 -9.07
C ARG A 42 7.33 -5.89 -9.46
N LYS A 43 8.12 -4.91 -9.04
CA LYS A 43 9.57 -4.92 -9.32
C LYS A 43 10.23 -6.13 -8.70
N PHE A 44 9.88 -6.45 -7.48
CA PHE A 44 10.43 -7.60 -6.78
C PHE A 44 10.06 -8.90 -7.51
N ARG A 45 8.79 -9.04 -7.90
CA ARG A 45 8.34 -10.24 -8.62
C ARG A 45 9.00 -10.36 -9.98
N THR A 46 9.25 -9.24 -10.65
CA THR A 46 9.96 -9.25 -11.92
C THR A 46 11.39 -9.79 -11.75
N ALA A 47 12.06 -9.36 -10.69
CA ALA A 47 13.41 -9.88 -10.38
C ALA A 47 13.37 -11.37 -10.07
N LEU A 48 12.35 -11.82 -9.34
CA LEU A 48 12.19 -13.25 -9.07
C LEU A 48 11.96 -14.05 -10.35
N SER A 49 11.13 -13.54 -11.25
CA SER A 49 10.84 -14.21 -12.52
C SER A 49 12.07 -14.29 -13.41
N ALA A 50 12.92 -13.28 -13.33
CA ALA A 50 14.19 -13.27 -14.08
C ALA A 50 15.24 -14.18 -13.46
N GLY A 51 14.97 -14.73 -12.27
CA GLY A 51 15.92 -15.59 -11.57
C GLY A 51 17.08 -14.82 -10.95
N ASP A 52 16.93 -13.51 -10.78
CA ASP A 52 17.98 -12.66 -10.24
C ASP A 52 17.84 -12.52 -8.73
N ALA A 53 18.43 -13.46 -8.00
CA ALA A 53 18.35 -13.47 -6.54
C ALA A 53 19.06 -12.27 -5.91
N ALA A 54 20.12 -11.77 -6.53
CA ALA A 54 20.84 -10.62 -6.02
C ALA A 54 19.98 -9.37 -6.09
N GLU A 55 19.33 -9.14 -7.23
CA GLU A 55 18.45 -7.99 -7.40
C GLU A 55 17.22 -8.10 -6.51
N ALA A 56 16.61 -9.29 -6.44
CA ALA A 56 15.47 -9.53 -5.56
C ALA A 56 15.86 -9.28 -4.10
N GLY A 57 17.05 -9.69 -3.70
CA GLY A 57 17.54 -9.43 -2.34
C GLY A 57 17.70 -7.96 -2.02
N LYS A 58 18.07 -7.15 -3.02
CA LYS A 58 18.17 -5.71 -2.85
C LYS A 58 16.78 -5.08 -2.76
N LEU A 59 15.87 -5.56 -3.60
CA LEU A 59 14.52 -4.98 -3.68
C LEU A 59 13.65 -5.35 -2.49
N ILE A 60 13.91 -6.47 -1.82
CA ILE A 60 13.04 -6.92 -0.73
C ILE A 60 13.00 -5.91 0.43
N GLY A 61 14.15 -5.28 0.73
CA GLY A 61 14.21 -4.25 1.77
C GLY A 61 13.34 -3.06 1.44
N GLN A 62 13.43 -2.59 0.19
CA GLN A 62 12.62 -1.47 -0.28
C GLN A 62 11.14 -1.82 -0.28
N THR A 63 10.82 -3.04 -0.73
CA THR A 63 9.44 -3.51 -0.77
C THR A 63 8.85 -3.56 0.64
N PHE A 64 9.60 -4.09 1.59
CA PHE A 64 9.15 -4.15 2.99
C PHE A 64 8.98 -2.75 3.57
N SER A 65 9.86 -1.80 3.23
CA SER A 65 9.72 -0.41 3.66
C SER A 65 8.43 0.21 3.16
N GLU A 66 8.07 -0.04 1.89
CA GLU A 66 6.83 0.48 1.33
C GLU A 66 5.61 -0.16 1.99
N VAL A 67 5.67 -1.46 2.27
CA VAL A 67 4.59 -2.17 2.96
C VAL A 67 4.42 -1.61 4.39
N ASP A 68 5.51 -1.41 5.11
CA ASP A 68 5.47 -0.86 6.46
C ASP A 68 4.92 0.57 6.47
N ARG A 69 5.31 1.36 5.48
CA ARG A 69 4.78 2.72 5.34
C ARG A 69 3.27 2.68 5.12
N ALA A 70 2.80 1.74 4.32
CA ALA A 70 1.38 1.59 4.06
C ALA A 70 0.60 1.21 5.32
N ILE A 71 1.19 0.39 6.20
CA ILE A 71 0.59 0.07 7.49
C ILE A 71 0.47 1.33 8.33
N ARG A 72 1.55 2.10 8.44
CA ARG A 72 1.55 3.33 9.24
C ARG A 72 0.53 4.35 8.73
N LYS A 73 0.29 4.36 7.43
CA LYS A 73 -0.67 5.26 6.81
C LYS A 73 -2.07 4.66 6.75
N ARG A 74 -2.24 3.46 7.31
CA ARG A 74 -3.51 2.74 7.38
C ARG A 74 -4.10 2.44 6.00
N VAL A 75 -3.25 2.30 5.01
CA VAL A 75 -3.63 1.89 3.66
C VAL A 75 -3.77 0.37 3.59
N LEU A 76 -2.93 -0.34 4.34
CA LEU A 76 -2.98 -1.79 4.46
C LEU A 76 -3.17 -2.19 5.91
N SER A 77 -3.91 -3.27 6.13
CA SER A 77 -4.01 -3.87 7.46
C SER A 77 -2.73 -4.65 7.76
N GLU A 78 -2.43 -4.84 9.04
CA GLU A 78 -1.27 -5.63 9.44
C GLU A 78 -1.33 -7.04 8.90
N ASN A 79 -2.51 -7.65 8.91
CA ASN A 79 -2.68 -9.02 8.42
C ASN A 79 -2.31 -9.14 6.94
N THR A 80 -2.79 -8.20 6.12
CA THR A 80 -2.47 -8.18 4.70
C THR A 80 -0.98 -7.95 4.49
N ALA A 81 -0.40 -7.01 5.23
CA ALA A 81 1.02 -6.69 5.12
C ALA A 81 1.89 -7.87 5.50
N ASN A 82 1.55 -8.55 6.61
CA ASN A 82 2.30 -9.72 7.05
C ASN A 82 2.21 -10.85 6.03
N ARG A 83 1.06 -11.00 5.39
CA ARG A 83 0.86 -11.99 4.35
C ARG A 83 1.77 -11.70 3.16
N TYR A 84 1.85 -10.45 2.72
CA TYR A 84 2.76 -10.05 1.64
C TYR A 84 4.20 -10.34 2.01
N LYS A 85 4.63 -9.91 3.21
CA LYS A 85 6.01 -10.12 3.65
C LYS A 85 6.36 -11.59 3.66
N SER A 86 5.48 -12.43 4.20
CA SER A 86 5.70 -13.86 4.28
C SER A 86 5.86 -14.48 2.90
N ARG A 87 4.93 -14.17 1.99
CA ARG A 87 4.97 -14.71 0.63
C ARG A 87 6.21 -14.29 -0.14
N LEU A 88 6.58 -13.02 -0.02
CA LEU A 88 7.75 -12.50 -0.73
C LEU A 88 9.04 -13.11 -0.18
N THR A 89 9.12 -13.27 1.14
CA THR A 89 10.28 -13.90 1.78
C THR A 89 10.41 -15.35 1.35
N LEU A 90 9.32 -16.10 1.35
CA LEU A 90 9.33 -17.49 0.93
C LEU A 90 9.74 -17.63 -0.54
N ALA A 91 9.25 -16.75 -1.40
CA ALA A 91 9.59 -16.76 -2.82
C ALA A 91 11.07 -16.50 -3.03
N LEU A 92 11.63 -15.54 -2.31
CA LEU A 92 13.04 -15.22 -2.40
C LEU A 92 13.91 -16.38 -1.90
N ASN A 93 13.53 -16.98 -0.78
CA ASN A 93 14.25 -18.11 -0.21
C ASN A 93 14.22 -19.31 -1.14
N ALA A 94 13.08 -19.55 -1.80
CA ALA A 94 12.97 -20.63 -2.78
C ALA A 94 13.92 -20.39 -3.96
N LEU A 95 14.00 -19.16 -4.44
CA LEU A 95 14.90 -18.82 -5.54
C LEU A 95 16.36 -19.01 -5.12
N ARG A 96 16.72 -18.58 -3.93
CA ARG A 96 18.07 -18.75 -3.41
C ARG A 96 18.43 -20.22 -3.26
N ALA A 97 17.50 -21.04 -2.81
CA ALA A 97 17.71 -22.47 -2.69
C ALA A 97 17.96 -23.12 -4.05
N GLN A 98 17.19 -22.71 -5.05
CA GLN A 98 17.39 -23.22 -6.42
C GLN A 98 18.77 -22.87 -6.94
N LYS A 99 19.24 -21.67 -6.66
CA LYS A 99 20.54 -21.24 -7.15
C LYS A 99 21.71 -21.92 -6.46
N LYS A 100 21.49 -22.39 -5.23
CA LYS A 100 22.53 -23.10 -4.50
C LYS A 100 22.70 -24.54 -4.98
N SER A 101 21.64 -25.11 -5.51
CA SER A 101 21.72 -26.47 -6.05
C SER A 101 22.02 -26.45 -7.53
#